data_d13083d41b33c62ee3b988209e1f8548
#
_entry.id   d13083d41b33c62ee3b988209e1f8548
#
_cell.length_a   1.000
_cell.length_b   1.000
_cell.length_c   1.000
_cell.angle_alpha   90.00
_cell.angle_beta   90.00
_cell.angle_gamma   90.00
#
_symmetry.space_group_name_H-M   'P 1'
#
loop_
_entity.id
_entity.type
_entity.pdbx_description
1 polymer ?
#
loop_
_entity_poly.entity_id
_entity_poly.type
_entity_poly.pdbx_seq_one_letter_code
_entity_poly.pdbx_strand_id
1 'polypeptide(L)'
;MEPISKQSWNELQAHRSKPSYPSTQLGENMSDEPSDNFEGFGSKAVHSGTKHVGDAVNTPIFQYSTYKLTDERYAGWAAGAHHTLLYARITSVNAEAVCDKLRALEGGEDAEVFASGMAAISTTLMTFLSSGDHIVASTDVYGGTYGLLTEEMPRFGIEVS
;
A
#
# COMPACT_ATOMS: atom_id res chain seq x y z
N MET A 1 7.50 24.93 -10.67
CA MET A 1 7.82 23.74 -9.91
C MET A 1 8.51 22.81 -10.89
N GLU A 2 9.80 22.56 -10.75
CA GLU A 2 10.50 21.67 -11.68
C GLU A 2 10.05 20.21 -11.45
N PRO A 3 9.84 19.43 -12.52
CA PRO A 3 9.46 18.02 -12.39
C PRO A 3 10.61 17.25 -11.73
N ILE A 4 10.25 16.37 -10.80
CA ILE A 4 11.20 15.46 -10.14
C ILE A 4 11.87 14.60 -11.21
N SER A 5 13.19 14.67 -11.34
CA SER A 5 13.93 13.93 -12.33
C SER A 5 13.87 12.40 -12.04
N LYS A 6 13.96 11.57 -13.11
CA LYS A 6 14.05 10.10 -12.96
C LYS A 6 15.19 9.67 -12.01
N GLN A 7 16.24 10.46 -11.91
CA GLN A 7 17.37 10.22 -11.02
C GLN A 7 16.99 10.43 -9.55
N SER A 8 16.19 11.47 -9.25
CA SER A 8 15.64 11.72 -7.90
C SER A 8 14.66 10.61 -7.48
N TRP A 9 13.91 10.03 -8.43
CA TRP A 9 13.04 8.88 -8.17
C TRP A 9 13.85 7.62 -7.82
N ASN A 10 14.94 7.35 -8.53
CA ASN A 10 15.81 6.21 -8.26
C ASN A 10 16.55 6.35 -6.93
N GLU A 11 16.94 7.56 -6.54
CA GLU A 11 17.55 7.85 -5.24
C GLU A 11 16.53 7.71 -4.08
N LEU A 12 15.28 8.14 -4.28
CA LEU A 12 14.19 7.90 -3.34
C LEU A 12 13.85 6.41 -3.19
N GLN A 13 14.00 5.63 -4.25
CA GLN A 13 13.80 4.17 -4.20
C GLN A 13 14.99 3.44 -3.56
N ALA A 14 16.21 3.90 -3.75
CA ALA A 14 17.42 3.30 -3.15
C ALA A 14 17.44 3.46 -1.62
N HIS A 15 16.75 4.45 -1.06
CA HIS A 15 16.53 4.60 0.39
C HIS A 15 15.35 3.80 0.95
N ARG A 16 14.62 3.04 0.10
CA ARG A 16 13.61 2.05 0.52
C ARG A 16 14.25 0.74 1.01
N SER A 17 15.25 0.81 1.90
CA SER A 17 15.50 -0.32 2.77
C SER A 17 14.25 -0.51 3.61
N LYS A 18 13.63 -1.73 3.56
CA LYS A 18 12.50 -2.10 4.41
C LYS A 18 12.81 -1.60 5.83
N PRO A 19 12.04 -0.66 6.40
CA PRO A 19 12.23 -0.34 7.80
C PRO A 19 11.92 -1.61 8.58
N SER A 20 12.94 -2.18 9.22
CA SER A 20 12.73 -3.18 10.25
C SER A 20 11.99 -2.46 11.37
N TYR A 21 10.70 -2.76 11.55
CA TYR A 21 9.95 -2.28 12.71
C TYR A 21 10.64 -2.81 13.96
N PRO A 22 11.02 -1.96 14.92
CA PRO A 22 11.33 -2.47 16.23
C PRO A 22 10.04 -3.07 16.79
N SER A 23 10.11 -4.33 17.21
CA SER A 23 9.04 -5.12 17.82
C SER A 23 8.35 -4.46 19.03
N THR A 24 8.89 -3.36 19.51
CA THR A 24 8.41 -2.55 20.64
C THR A 24 7.24 -1.61 20.32
N GLN A 25 6.77 -1.47 19.08
CA GLN A 25 5.77 -0.45 18.74
C GLN A 25 4.32 -0.86 18.96
N LEU A 26 4.01 -2.14 19.11
CA LEU A 26 2.65 -2.65 19.37
C LEU A 26 2.53 -3.45 20.68
N GLY A 27 3.47 -3.26 21.62
CA GLY A 27 3.57 -4.07 22.82
C GLY A 27 4.46 -5.30 22.57
N GLU A 28 5.06 -5.83 23.63
CA GLU A 28 6.05 -6.90 23.61
C GLU A 28 5.55 -8.25 23.03
N ASN A 29 4.34 -8.29 22.46
CA ASN A 29 3.65 -9.52 22.04
C ASN A 29 3.17 -9.51 20.57
N MET A 30 3.71 -8.67 19.69
CA MET A 30 3.46 -8.79 18.25
C MET A 30 4.71 -9.37 17.59
N SER A 31 4.64 -10.63 17.17
CA SER A 31 5.71 -11.22 16.38
C SER A 31 5.61 -10.70 14.95
N ASP A 32 6.57 -9.86 14.56
CA ASP A 32 6.78 -9.41 13.17
C ASP A 32 7.56 -10.45 12.35
N GLU A 33 7.40 -11.73 12.62
CA GLU A 33 7.95 -12.74 11.73
C GLU A 33 7.06 -12.80 10.49
N PRO A 34 7.48 -12.22 9.34
CA PRO A 34 6.79 -12.48 8.09
C PRO A 34 7.04 -13.95 7.77
N SER A 35 6.06 -14.78 8.00
CA SER A 35 6.05 -16.17 7.54
C SER A 35 5.85 -16.23 6.02
N ASP A 36 6.56 -15.38 5.26
CA ASP A 36 6.44 -15.28 3.81
C ASP A 36 7.12 -16.44 3.06
N ASN A 37 7.64 -17.46 3.78
CA ASN A 37 8.28 -18.64 3.20
C ASN A 37 7.29 -19.75 2.80
N PHE A 38 6.00 -19.46 2.71
CA PHE A 38 5.04 -20.44 2.20
C PHE A 38 5.15 -20.55 0.67
N GLU A 39 5.42 -21.76 0.16
CA GLU A 39 5.59 -21.99 -1.28
C GLU A 39 4.26 -22.15 -2.03
N GLY A 40 3.26 -22.81 -1.41
CA GLY A 40 1.98 -23.12 -2.07
C GLY A 40 0.97 -21.99 -2.00
N PHE A 41 0.20 -21.74 -3.09
CA PHE A 41 -0.86 -20.75 -3.14
C PHE A 41 -1.86 -20.90 -1.97
N GLY A 42 -2.31 -22.13 -1.67
CA GLY A 42 -3.22 -22.41 -0.56
C GLY A 42 -2.62 -22.03 0.79
N SER A 43 -1.34 -22.35 1.03
CA SER A 43 -0.64 -21.97 2.26
C SER A 43 -0.48 -20.46 2.37
N LYS A 44 -0.13 -19.77 1.29
CA LYS A 44 -0.07 -18.31 1.25
C LYS A 44 -1.44 -17.68 1.55
N ALA A 45 -2.52 -18.19 0.94
CA ALA A 45 -3.86 -17.69 1.15
C ALA A 45 -4.33 -17.77 2.61
N VAL A 46 -3.89 -18.79 3.34
CA VAL A 46 -4.26 -18.98 4.75
C VAL A 46 -3.35 -18.19 5.69
N HIS A 47 -2.05 -18.28 5.50
CA HIS A 47 -1.07 -17.86 6.53
C HIS A 47 -0.41 -16.53 6.27
N SER A 48 -0.14 -16.15 4.99
CA SER A 48 0.54 -14.88 4.70
C SER A 48 -0.25 -13.67 5.19
N GLY A 49 0.46 -12.64 5.64
CA GLY A 49 -0.12 -11.40 6.14
C GLY A 49 -0.81 -11.51 7.49
N THR A 50 -0.79 -12.67 8.17
CA THR A 50 -1.37 -12.79 9.51
C THR A 50 -0.53 -12.03 10.52
N LYS A 51 -1.15 -11.08 11.23
CA LYS A 51 -0.51 -10.34 12.33
C LYS A 51 -0.94 -10.95 13.64
N HIS A 52 0.00 -11.61 14.32
CA HIS A 52 -0.25 -12.22 15.63
C HIS A 52 -0.18 -11.14 16.72
N VAL A 53 -1.24 -11.04 17.52
CA VAL A 53 -1.32 -10.09 18.64
C VAL A 53 -1.69 -10.85 19.90
N GLY A 54 -0.79 -10.90 20.86
CA GLY A 54 -0.91 -11.76 22.04
C GLY A 54 -1.07 -13.22 21.63
N ASP A 55 -2.07 -13.89 22.17
CA ASP A 55 -2.35 -15.32 21.90
C ASP A 55 -3.33 -15.53 20.71
N ALA A 56 -3.65 -14.47 19.95
CA ALA A 56 -4.58 -14.57 18.84
C ALA A 56 -3.93 -15.34 17.66
N VAL A 57 -4.62 -16.36 17.17
CA VAL A 57 -4.17 -17.18 16.02
C VAL A 57 -4.34 -16.39 14.70
N ASN A 58 -5.37 -15.56 14.60
CA ASN A 58 -5.65 -14.71 13.44
C ASN A 58 -5.48 -13.25 13.81
N THR A 59 -5.25 -12.41 12.80
CA THR A 59 -5.21 -10.95 12.99
C THR A 59 -6.53 -10.46 13.60
N PRO A 60 -6.53 -9.85 14.78
CA PRO A 60 -7.73 -9.26 15.36
C PRO A 60 -8.26 -8.11 14.52
N ILE A 61 -9.56 -7.84 14.62
CA ILE A 61 -10.17 -6.65 14.02
C ILE A 61 -9.90 -5.46 14.93
N PHE A 62 -9.08 -4.52 14.46
CA PHE A 62 -8.76 -3.29 15.18
C PHE A 62 -9.72 -2.18 14.76
N GLN A 63 -10.60 -1.77 15.69
CA GLN A 63 -11.56 -0.67 15.46
C GLN A 63 -11.07 0.61 16.16
N TYR A 64 -10.11 1.28 15.55
CA TYR A 64 -9.60 2.55 16.03
C TYR A 64 -9.27 3.49 14.86
N SER A 65 -9.21 4.80 15.13
CA SER A 65 -8.79 5.81 14.17
C SER A 65 -7.37 6.33 14.41
N THR A 66 -6.94 6.37 15.66
CA THR A 66 -5.65 6.93 16.07
C THR A 66 -4.89 5.97 16.97
N TYR A 67 -3.59 6.03 16.88
CA TYR A 67 -2.66 5.31 17.75
C TYR A 67 -2.07 6.25 18.81
N LYS A 68 -1.62 5.68 19.93
CA LYS A 68 -0.83 6.45 20.90
C LYS A 68 0.45 6.92 20.21
N LEU A 69 0.60 8.24 20.09
CA LEU A 69 1.82 8.83 19.53
C LEU A 69 2.95 8.71 20.54
N THR A 70 4.06 8.12 20.10
CA THR A 70 5.34 8.10 20.83
C THR A 70 6.36 8.89 20.03
N ASP A 71 7.46 9.30 20.68
CA ASP A 71 8.53 10.05 20.02
C ASP A 71 9.16 9.24 18.88
N GLU A 72 9.27 7.92 19.05
CA GLU A 72 9.79 7.02 18.01
C GLU A 72 8.86 6.96 16.79
N ARG A 73 7.56 6.85 17.01
CA ARG A 73 6.57 6.86 15.92
C ARG A 73 6.59 8.17 15.17
N TYR A 74 6.63 9.28 15.91
CA TYR A 74 6.73 10.59 15.29
C TYR A 74 8.01 10.75 14.49
N ALA A 75 9.15 10.34 15.03
CA ALA A 75 10.44 10.37 14.34
C ALA A 75 10.45 9.49 13.08
N GLY A 76 9.89 8.27 13.16
CA GLY A 76 9.74 7.37 12.00
C GLY A 76 8.90 8.00 10.89
N TRP A 77 7.76 8.57 11.23
CA TRP A 77 6.90 9.26 10.27
C TRP A 77 7.60 10.50 9.66
N ALA A 78 8.24 11.32 10.47
CA ALA A 78 8.99 12.49 10.03
C ALA A 78 10.18 12.12 9.11
N ALA A 79 10.75 10.93 9.29
CA ALA A 79 11.77 10.36 8.41
C ALA A 79 11.20 9.70 7.13
N GLY A 80 9.88 9.74 6.91
CA GLY A 80 9.24 9.17 5.72
C GLY A 80 8.95 7.68 5.80
N ALA A 81 8.91 7.09 6.99
CA ALA A 81 8.49 5.70 7.16
C ALA A 81 6.98 5.56 6.89
N HIS A 82 6.63 5.02 5.72
CA HIS A 82 5.26 4.97 5.22
C HIS A 82 4.31 4.08 6.05
N HIS A 83 4.84 3.07 6.73
CA HIS A 83 4.06 2.12 7.53
C HIS A 83 3.98 2.47 9.02
N THR A 84 4.25 3.71 9.41
CA THR A 84 4.17 4.12 10.81
C THR A 84 2.71 4.20 11.27
N LEU A 85 2.36 3.46 12.32
CA LEU A 85 1.03 3.44 12.90
C LEU A 85 0.72 4.74 13.64
N LEU A 86 0.17 5.73 12.95
CA LEU A 86 -0.24 7.02 13.49
C LEU A 86 -1.76 7.20 13.43
N TYR A 87 -2.33 6.96 12.28
CA TYR A 87 -3.72 7.18 11.98
C TYR A 87 -4.22 6.15 10.97
N ALA A 88 -5.36 5.54 11.22
CA ALA A 88 -5.87 4.38 10.45
C ALA A 88 -6.09 4.66 8.96
N ARG A 89 -6.30 5.93 8.55
CA ARG A 89 -6.39 6.32 7.14
C ARG A 89 -5.05 6.23 6.42
N ILE A 90 -3.94 6.44 7.15
CA ILE A 90 -2.58 6.37 6.59
C ILE A 90 -2.13 4.90 6.55
N THR A 91 -2.26 4.22 7.70
CA THR A 91 -1.95 2.79 7.81
C THR A 91 -2.70 2.18 8.99
N SER A 92 -3.07 0.91 8.87
CA SER A 92 -3.70 0.13 9.95
C SER A 92 -3.22 -1.30 9.90
N VAL A 93 -3.17 -1.96 11.05
CA VAL A 93 -2.78 -3.37 11.16
C VAL A 93 -3.62 -4.27 10.24
N ASN A 94 -4.92 -3.99 10.13
CA ASN A 94 -5.81 -4.78 9.27
C ASN A 94 -5.55 -4.53 7.78
N ALA A 95 -5.30 -3.28 7.36
CA ALA A 95 -4.94 -2.97 5.98
C ALA A 95 -3.61 -3.63 5.60
N GLU A 96 -2.59 -3.51 6.47
CA GLU A 96 -1.29 -4.16 6.24
C GLU A 96 -1.40 -5.68 6.14
N ALA A 97 -2.22 -6.32 6.98
CA ALA A 97 -2.44 -7.76 6.89
C ALA A 97 -3.03 -8.18 5.54
N VAL A 98 -3.92 -7.37 4.95
CA VAL A 98 -4.48 -7.60 3.62
C VAL A 98 -3.43 -7.36 2.53
N CYS A 99 -2.69 -6.25 2.61
CA CYS A 99 -1.63 -5.90 1.66
C CYS A 99 -0.55 -7.00 1.61
N ASP A 100 -0.06 -7.44 2.77
CA ASP A 100 0.93 -8.52 2.85
C ASP A 100 0.42 -9.83 2.25
N LYS A 101 -0.84 -10.17 2.49
CA LYS A 101 -1.46 -11.36 1.89
C LYS A 101 -1.57 -11.24 0.37
N LEU A 102 -2.05 -10.13 -0.14
CA LEU A 102 -2.15 -9.89 -1.59
C LEU A 102 -0.77 -9.91 -2.25
N ARG A 103 0.21 -9.24 -1.66
CA ARG A 103 1.60 -9.25 -2.11
C ARG A 103 2.14 -10.68 -2.23
N ALA A 104 1.92 -11.52 -1.20
CA ALA A 104 2.38 -12.89 -1.21
C ALA A 104 1.68 -13.76 -2.27
N LEU A 105 0.38 -13.55 -2.50
CA LEU A 105 -0.41 -14.29 -3.48
C LEU A 105 -0.06 -13.90 -4.92
N GLU A 106 0.07 -12.59 -5.19
CA GLU A 106 0.35 -12.06 -6.52
C GLU A 106 1.85 -12.03 -6.85
N GLY A 107 2.73 -12.27 -5.88
CA GLY A 107 4.19 -12.18 -6.06
C GLY A 107 4.68 -10.75 -6.30
N GLY A 108 3.92 -9.74 -5.83
CA GLY A 108 4.26 -8.33 -5.94
C GLY A 108 5.32 -7.91 -4.91
N GLU A 109 5.99 -6.80 -5.20
CA GLU A 109 6.94 -6.18 -4.26
C GLU A 109 6.20 -5.48 -3.12
N ASP A 110 5.03 -4.89 -3.43
CA ASP A 110 4.17 -4.19 -2.49
C ASP A 110 2.71 -4.27 -2.93
N ALA A 111 1.79 -3.91 -2.04
CA ALA A 111 0.36 -3.85 -2.30
C ALA A 111 -0.29 -2.72 -1.52
N GLU A 112 -1.37 -2.16 -2.04
CA GLU A 112 -2.15 -1.13 -1.38
C GLU A 112 -3.64 -1.43 -1.51
N VAL A 113 -4.43 -1.08 -0.50
CA VAL A 113 -5.87 -1.31 -0.47
C VAL A 113 -6.63 0.01 -0.47
N PHE A 114 -7.73 0.04 -1.20
CA PHE A 114 -8.56 1.22 -1.41
C PHE A 114 -10.02 0.93 -1.04
N ALA A 115 -10.80 1.98 -0.80
CA ALA A 115 -12.21 1.88 -0.45
C ALA A 115 -13.10 1.32 -1.59
N SER A 116 -12.61 1.32 -2.82
CA SER A 116 -13.31 0.75 -3.99
C SER A 116 -12.34 0.42 -5.11
N GLY A 117 -12.75 -0.45 -6.05
CA GLY A 117 -11.98 -0.74 -7.25
C GLY A 117 -11.72 0.50 -8.10
N MET A 118 -12.70 1.41 -8.23
CA MET A 118 -12.48 2.68 -8.93
C MET A 118 -11.48 3.59 -8.23
N ALA A 119 -11.45 3.60 -6.89
CA ALA A 119 -10.42 4.32 -6.14
C ALA A 119 -9.03 3.74 -6.41
N ALA A 120 -8.89 2.42 -6.46
CA ALA A 120 -7.63 1.77 -6.82
C ALA A 120 -7.18 2.15 -8.23
N ILE A 121 -8.08 2.03 -9.23
CA ILE A 121 -7.78 2.34 -10.63
C ILE A 121 -7.42 3.82 -10.79
N SER A 122 -8.25 4.73 -10.29
CA SER A 122 -8.01 6.18 -10.47
C SER A 122 -6.74 6.64 -9.76
N THR A 123 -6.49 6.16 -8.54
CA THR A 123 -5.28 6.53 -7.81
C THR A 123 -4.02 6.00 -8.51
N THR A 124 -4.06 4.75 -9.01
CA THR A 124 -2.96 4.18 -9.78
C THR A 124 -2.65 5.03 -11.01
N LEU A 125 -3.66 5.34 -11.82
CA LEU A 125 -3.47 6.14 -13.03
C LEU A 125 -2.92 7.54 -12.70
N MET A 126 -3.51 8.23 -11.72
CA MET A 126 -3.07 9.56 -11.31
C MET A 126 -1.69 9.59 -10.64
N THR A 127 -1.21 8.45 -10.14
CA THR A 127 0.14 8.35 -9.57
C THR A 127 1.21 8.28 -10.67
N PHE A 128 0.91 7.63 -11.78
CA PHE A 128 1.89 7.40 -12.86
C PHE A 128 1.77 8.38 -14.02
N LEU A 129 0.62 9.04 -14.18
CA LEU A 129 0.33 9.91 -15.31
C LEU A 129 0.32 11.39 -14.92
N SER A 130 0.81 12.20 -15.86
CA SER A 130 0.83 13.66 -15.79
C SER A 130 0.22 14.24 -17.06
N SER A 131 -0.11 15.55 -17.04
CA SER A 131 -0.57 16.25 -18.25
C SER A 131 0.47 16.13 -19.37
N GLY A 132 0.01 15.71 -20.54
CA GLY A 132 0.84 15.45 -21.73
C GLY A 132 1.22 13.97 -21.90
N ASP A 133 0.91 13.12 -20.93
CA ASP A 133 1.11 11.67 -21.06
C ASP A 133 -0.01 11.02 -21.89
N HIS A 134 0.27 9.82 -22.38
CA HIS A 134 -0.65 9.02 -23.17
C HIS A 134 -0.83 7.62 -22.58
N ILE A 135 -2.08 7.17 -22.44
CA ILE A 135 -2.45 5.84 -22.01
C ILE A 135 -3.10 5.05 -23.13
N VAL A 136 -2.70 3.81 -23.27
CA VAL A 136 -3.36 2.84 -24.17
C VAL A 136 -4.18 1.88 -23.34
N ALA A 137 -5.47 1.73 -23.64
CA ALA A 137 -6.38 0.90 -22.88
C ALA A 137 -7.23 0.01 -23.77
N SER A 138 -7.65 -1.15 -23.23
CA SER A 138 -8.68 -1.96 -23.89
C SER A 138 -10.03 -1.27 -23.83
N THR A 139 -10.85 -1.47 -24.86
CA THR A 139 -12.26 -1.03 -24.85
C THR A 139 -13.13 -1.90 -23.93
N ASP A 140 -12.72 -3.13 -23.67
CA ASP A 140 -13.44 -4.09 -22.83
C ASP A 140 -13.06 -3.91 -21.35
N VAL A 141 -13.48 -2.77 -20.78
CA VAL A 141 -13.26 -2.43 -19.37
C VAL A 141 -14.60 -2.16 -18.67
N TYR A 142 -14.57 -2.18 -17.35
CA TYR A 142 -15.73 -1.77 -16.55
C TYR A 142 -16.20 -0.36 -16.94
N GLY A 143 -17.53 -0.15 -17.03
CA GLY A 143 -18.11 1.12 -17.48
C GLY A 143 -17.62 2.36 -16.71
N GLY A 144 -17.40 2.24 -15.40
CA GLY A 144 -16.78 3.33 -14.61
C GLY A 144 -15.34 3.63 -15.02
N THR A 145 -14.56 2.61 -15.37
CA THR A 145 -13.20 2.79 -15.90
C THR A 145 -13.23 3.43 -17.28
N TYR A 146 -14.17 3.01 -18.13
CA TYR A 146 -14.37 3.62 -19.46
C TYR A 146 -14.67 5.12 -19.33
N GLY A 147 -15.63 5.52 -18.47
CA GLY A 147 -15.94 6.92 -18.22
C GLY A 147 -14.74 7.70 -17.67
N LEU A 148 -13.99 7.11 -16.72
CA LEU A 148 -12.75 7.70 -16.21
C LEU A 148 -11.74 7.99 -17.34
N LEU A 149 -11.52 7.02 -18.24
CA LEU A 149 -10.56 7.13 -19.32
C LEU A 149 -11.01 8.12 -20.39
N THR A 150 -12.29 8.08 -20.81
CA THR A 150 -12.78 8.86 -21.95
C THR A 150 -13.24 10.29 -21.59
N GLU A 151 -13.68 10.50 -20.35
CA GLU A 151 -14.26 11.78 -19.93
C GLU A 151 -13.35 12.54 -18.95
N GLU A 152 -12.75 11.84 -17.97
CA GLU A 152 -12.01 12.50 -16.92
C GLU A 152 -10.52 12.67 -17.25
N MET A 153 -9.84 11.65 -17.76
CA MET A 153 -8.40 11.74 -18.08
C MET A 153 -8.07 12.86 -19.07
N PRO A 154 -8.86 13.10 -20.16
CA PRO A 154 -8.63 14.22 -21.05
C PRO A 154 -8.71 15.59 -20.38
N ARG A 155 -9.54 15.76 -19.34
CA ARG A 155 -9.65 17.00 -18.55
C ARG A 155 -8.36 17.31 -17.78
N PHE A 156 -7.57 16.30 -17.47
CA PHE A 156 -6.24 16.43 -16.85
C PHE A 156 -5.11 16.54 -17.88
N GLY A 157 -5.46 16.60 -19.18
CA GLY A 157 -4.48 16.70 -20.26
C GLY A 157 -3.77 15.38 -20.57
N ILE A 158 -4.39 14.24 -20.24
CA ILE A 158 -3.89 12.90 -20.51
C ILE A 158 -4.61 12.37 -21.75
N GLU A 159 -3.86 11.96 -22.77
CA GLU A 159 -4.41 11.36 -23.99
C GLU A 159 -4.73 9.89 -23.75
N VAL A 160 -5.84 9.41 -24.36
CA VAL A 160 -6.27 8.00 -24.22
C VAL A 160 -6.60 7.42 -25.60
N SER A 161 -6.08 6.24 -25.88
CA SER A 161 -6.40 5.47 -27.09
C SER A 161 -6.67 4.00 -26.82
#